data_b7aa23beba21ed21f3027834b70b2db5
#
_entry.id   b7aa23beba21ed21f3027834b70b2db5
#
_cell.length_a   1.000
_cell.length_b   1.000
_cell.length_c   1.000
_cell.angle_alpha   90.00
_cell.angle_beta   90.00
_cell.angle_gamma   90.00
#
_symmetry.space_group_name_H-M   'P 1'
#
loop_
_entity.id
_entity.type
_entity.pdbx_description
1 polymer ?
#
loop_
_entity_poly.entity_id
_entity_poly.type
_entity_poly.pdbx_seq_one_letter_code
_entity_poly.pdbx_strand_id
1 'polypeptide(L)'
;DTKTPNDQTLLFAKVGLDYPLNEYRASWKMAGFPLAQRLRDKAHKWSDLAKLIPDQMSQSVMGYAYTCPDMIGGGEYQSFLSGATIDEELVVRSAQVHALMPMMQFSVAPWRVLSKENQAICLKMSKLHESFGDHILNLAKEASTSGQPIVKPMELAFPGNRYETIKDQFVLGNDIIVAPVVEKDARSRKVILPVGTWLGDDGTKYKGGKTIEINVPLERLPFFRKVK
;
A
#
# COMPACT_ATOMS: atom_id res chain seq x y z
N ASP A 1 33.07 -13.91 7.74
CA ASP A 1 32.34 -14.47 8.89
C ASP A 1 31.23 -13.50 9.33
N THR A 2 30.00 -13.96 9.26
CA THR A 2 28.85 -13.19 9.78
C THR A 2 28.60 -13.61 11.22
N LYS A 3 28.68 -12.65 12.16
CA LYS A 3 28.53 -12.91 13.60
C LYS A 3 27.09 -12.78 14.08
N THR A 4 26.29 -12.00 13.40
CA THR A 4 24.91 -11.71 13.79
C THR A 4 23.96 -11.82 12.58
N PRO A 5 22.64 -11.97 12.82
CA PRO A 5 21.65 -11.88 11.73
C PRO A 5 21.75 -10.55 10.92
N ASN A 6 22.13 -9.46 11.59
CA ASN A 6 22.36 -8.18 10.91
C ASN A 6 23.51 -8.21 9.91
N ASP A 7 24.63 -8.90 10.28
CA ASP A 7 25.77 -9.04 9.35
C ASP A 7 25.36 -9.82 8.11
N GLN A 8 24.52 -10.84 8.28
CA GLN A 8 23.98 -11.62 7.15
C GLN A 8 23.08 -10.77 6.26
N THR A 9 22.14 -10.01 6.84
CA THR A 9 21.25 -9.12 6.05
C THR A 9 22.02 -8.01 5.36
N LEU A 10 23.06 -7.47 5.99
CA LEU A 10 23.96 -6.49 5.38
C LEU A 10 24.72 -7.07 4.17
N LEU A 11 25.17 -8.31 4.27
CA LEU A 11 25.84 -9.00 3.15
C LEU A 11 24.88 -9.13 1.96
N PHE A 12 23.66 -9.57 2.19
CA PHE A 12 22.62 -9.63 1.14
C PHE A 12 22.32 -8.27 0.54
N ALA A 13 22.12 -7.24 1.39
CA ALA A 13 21.85 -5.89 0.91
C ALA A 13 22.98 -5.34 0.03
N LYS A 14 24.25 -5.60 0.39
CA LYS A 14 25.41 -5.20 -0.41
C LYS A 14 25.45 -5.85 -1.80
N VAL A 15 25.09 -7.13 -1.90
CA VAL A 15 24.99 -7.82 -3.19
C VAL A 15 23.95 -7.15 -4.09
N GLY A 16 22.84 -6.70 -3.52
CA GLY A 16 21.77 -6.02 -4.26
C GLY A 16 22.15 -4.64 -4.79
N LEU A 17 23.16 -3.97 -4.21
CA LEU A 17 23.59 -2.63 -4.67
C LEU A 17 24.13 -2.65 -6.11
N ASP A 18 24.57 -3.81 -6.61
CA ASP A 18 25.04 -3.99 -7.98
C ASP A 18 23.89 -4.08 -9.00
N TYR A 19 22.65 -4.13 -8.52
CA TYR A 19 21.46 -4.27 -9.37
C TYR A 19 20.54 -3.05 -9.21
N PRO A 20 20.04 -2.47 -10.32
CA PRO A 20 19.24 -1.24 -10.26
C PRO A 20 17.85 -1.42 -9.62
N LEU A 21 17.33 -2.65 -9.59
CA LEU A 21 16.07 -3.01 -8.91
C LEU A 21 16.29 -4.26 -8.08
N ASN A 22 16.11 -4.13 -6.78
CA ASN A 22 16.25 -5.24 -5.83
C ASN A 22 15.19 -5.14 -4.74
N GLU A 23 14.72 -6.30 -4.29
CA GLU A 23 13.70 -6.41 -3.25
C GLU A 23 14.19 -7.38 -2.15
N TYR A 24 14.05 -6.96 -0.91
CA TYR A 24 14.49 -7.71 0.26
C TYR A 24 13.37 -7.88 1.29
N ARG A 25 13.45 -8.96 2.07
CA ARG A 25 12.54 -9.26 3.18
C ARG A 25 13.20 -9.15 4.54
N ALA A 26 14.52 -9.26 4.57
CA ALA A 26 15.34 -9.25 5.77
C ALA A 26 16.42 -8.18 5.65
N SER A 27 16.06 -6.93 5.87
CA SER A 27 16.96 -5.77 5.75
C SER A 27 16.95 -4.93 7.05
N TRP A 28 17.13 -5.58 8.18
CA TRP A 28 17.17 -4.93 9.49
C TRP A 28 18.22 -3.83 9.57
N LYS A 29 17.82 -2.64 10.02
CA LYS A 29 18.67 -1.43 10.10
C LYS A 29 19.24 -0.94 8.76
N MET A 30 18.56 -1.22 7.65
CA MET A 30 19.04 -0.86 6.30
C MET A 30 18.09 0.11 5.57
N ALA A 31 17.33 0.90 6.33
CA ALA A 31 16.39 1.87 5.77
C ALA A 31 17.04 2.89 4.81
N GLY A 32 18.32 3.23 5.03
CA GLY A 32 19.08 4.13 4.17
C GLY A 32 19.67 3.50 2.91
N PHE A 33 19.48 2.19 2.67
CA PHE A 33 19.95 1.54 1.45
C PHE A 33 18.93 1.72 0.32
N PRO A 34 19.39 1.79 -0.96
CA PRO A 34 18.53 1.89 -2.12
C PRO A 34 17.92 0.51 -2.47
N LEU A 35 17.10 -0.01 -1.60
CA LEU A 35 16.44 -1.29 -1.73
C LEU A 35 14.93 -1.18 -1.45
N ALA A 36 14.15 -2.03 -2.09
CA ALA A 36 12.74 -2.19 -1.76
C ALA A 36 12.59 -3.21 -0.63
N GLN A 37 11.89 -2.82 0.43
CA GLN A 37 11.60 -3.69 1.55
C GLN A 37 10.20 -4.27 1.40
N ARG A 38 10.10 -5.60 1.21
CA ARG A 38 8.83 -6.32 1.21
C ARG A 38 8.52 -6.84 2.61
N LEU A 39 7.27 -6.71 3.01
CA LEU A 39 6.76 -7.28 4.25
C LEU A 39 6.69 -8.82 4.17
N ARG A 40 6.49 -9.44 5.32
CA ARG A 40 6.27 -10.88 5.43
C ARG A 40 5.06 -11.32 4.61
N ASP A 41 5.04 -12.57 4.18
CA ASP A 41 3.89 -13.16 3.50
C ASP A 41 2.62 -13.04 4.37
N LYS A 42 1.56 -12.58 3.74
CA LYS A 42 0.20 -12.54 4.29
C LYS A 42 -0.55 -13.78 3.81
N ALA A 43 -1.35 -14.36 4.67
CA ALA A 43 -2.30 -15.38 4.26
C ALA A 43 -3.44 -14.74 3.44
N HIS A 44 -4.10 -15.54 2.61
CA HIS A 44 -5.30 -15.14 1.87
C HIS A 44 -6.50 -15.02 2.82
N LYS A 45 -6.47 -14.00 3.70
CA LYS A 45 -7.46 -13.76 4.76
C LYS A 45 -7.71 -12.28 4.96
N TRP A 46 -8.94 -11.91 5.27
CA TRP A 46 -9.34 -10.52 5.54
C TRP A 46 -8.60 -9.90 6.74
N SER A 47 -8.34 -10.70 7.78
CA SER A 47 -7.54 -10.25 8.93
C SER A 47 -6.11 -9.86 8.57
N ASP A 48 -5.53 -10.49 7.54
CA ASP A 48 -4.19 -10.18 7.07
C ASP A 48 -4.22 -9.01 6.06
N LEU A 49 -5.26 -8.88 5.24
CA LEU A 49 -5.50 -7.70 4.42
C LEU A 49 -5.59 -6.42 5.29
N ALA A 50 -6.32 -6.48 6.40
CA ALA A 50 -6.46 -5.36 7.33
C ALA A 50 -5.14 -4.94 8.00
N LYS A 51 -4.11 -5.81 8.04
CA LYS A 51 -2.79 -5.51 8.58
C LYS A 51 -1.85 -4.85 7.57
N LEU A 52 -2.15 -4.88 6.27
CA LEU A 52 -1.24 -4.34 5.24
C LEU A 52 -0.90 -2.87 5.49
N ILE A 53 -1.92 -2.03 5.73
CA ILE A 53 -1.71 -0.59 5.93
C ILE A 53 -0.93 -0.31 7.22
N PRO A 54 -1.33 -0.82 8.41
CA PRO A 54 -0.55 -0.59 9.63
C PRO A 54 0.90 -1.07 9.57
N ASP A 55 1.12 -2.27 9.02
CA ASP A 55 2.47 -2.83 8.88
C ASP A 55 3.33 -1.96 7.93
N GLN A 56 2.75 -1.51 6.81
CA GLN A 56 3.40 -0.64 5.84
C GLN A 56 3.72 0.73 6.45
N MET A 57 2.80 1.32 7.20
CA MET A 57 3.02 2.60 7.89
C MET A 57 4.13 2.50 8.94
N SER A 58 4.21 1.37 9.64
CA SER A 58 5.29 1.12 10.59
C SER A 58 6.66 1.10 9.91
N GLN A 59 6.79 0.44 8.75
CA GLN A 59 8.03 0.47 7.96
C GLN A 59 8.39 1.87 7.47
N SER A 60 7.41 2.61 6.98
CA SER A 60 7.59 3.98 6.52
C SER A 60 8.18 4.87 7.62
N VAL A 61 7.63 4.79 8.83
CA VAL A 61 8.11 5.54 10.00
C VAL A 61 9.52 5.11 10.41
N MET A 62 9.89 3.84 10.20
CA MET A 62 11.26 3.34 10.45
C MET A 62 12.26 3.78 9.36
N GLY A 63 11.84 4.55 8.35
CA GLY A 63 12.71 5.10 7.32
C GLY A 63 12.86 4.25 6.05
N TYR A 64 12.08 3.17 5.90
CA TYR A 64 12.03 2.41 4.65
C TYR A 64 11.11 3.11 3.66
N ALA A 65 11.68 3.89 2.76
CA ALA A 65 10.90 4.68 1.80
C ALA A 65 10.31 3.82 0.68
N TYR A 66 11.09 2.84 0.19
CA TYR A 66 10.71 1.98 -0.94
C TYR A 66 10.12 0.68 -0.41
N THR A 67 8.83 0.66 -0.19
CA THR A 67 8.18 -0.44 0.49
C THR A 67 7.16 -1.15 -0.40
N CYS A 68 7.12 -2.48 -0.27
CA CYS A 68 6.11 -3.35 -0.85
C CYS A 68 5.28 -3.97 0.28
N PRO A 69 3.96 -3.77 0.32
CA PRO A 69 3.14 -4.26 1.44
C PRO A 69 3.00 -5.78 1.48
N ASP A 70 3.41 -6.48 0.51
CA ASP A 70 3.37 -7.91 0.18
C ASP A 70 2.77 -8.09 -1.23
N MET A 71 2.37 -9.30 -1.58
CA MET A 71 1.75 -9.61 -2.87
C MET A 71 0.22 -9.53 -2.79
N ILE A 72 -0.42 -9.09 -3.87
CA ILE A 72 -1.87 -8.97 -3.97
C ILE A 72 -2.53 -10.34 -3.84
N GLY A 73 -3.48 -10.44 -2.93
CA GLY A 73 -4.15 -11.69 -2.57
C GLY A 73 -3.46 -12.46 -1.43
N GLY A 74 -2.27 -12.02 -1.01
CA GLY A 74 -1.42 -12.66 -0.01
C GLY A 74 -0.21 -13.36 -0.63
N GLY A 75 0.95 -13.28 0.02
CA GLY A 75 2.20 -13.88 -0.44
C GLY A 75 2.36 -15.36 -0.06
N GLU A 76 1.52 -15.88 0.82
CA GLU A 76 1.57 -17.27 1.25
C GLU A 76 1.13 -18.21 0.12
N TYR A 77 2.09 -18.89 -0.52
CA TYR A 77 1.83 -19.70 -1.71
C TYR A 77 0.83 -20.83 -1.49
N GLN A 78 0.73 -21.36 -0.27
CA GLN A 78 -0.19 -22.44 0.09
C GLN A 78 -1.65 -22.03 -0.14
N SER A 79 -1.97 -20.77 0.00
CA SER A 79 -3.31 -20.21 -0.25
C SER A 79 -3.75 -20.30 -1.72
N PHE A 80 -2.83 -20.61 -2.64
CA PHE A 80 -3.06 -20.66 -4.10
C PHE A 80 -2.79 -22.02 -4.72
N LEU A 81 -2.58 -23.05 -3.90
CA LEU A 81 -2.40 -24.43 -4.39
C LEU A 81 -3.71 -25.01 -4.96
N SER A 82 -3.57 -26.07 -5.73
CA SER A 82 -4.72 -26.78 -6.30
C SER A 82 -5.73 -27.18 -5.23
N GLY A 83 -6.99 -26.83 -5.44
CA GLY A 83 -8.08 -27.08 -4.48
C GLY A 83 -8.32 -25.99 -3.45
N ALA A 84 -7.50 -24.95 -3.39
CA ALA A 84 -7.76 -23.81 -2.53
C ALA A 84 -8.93 -22.97 -3.07
N THR A 85 -9.80 -22.52 -2.16
CA THR A 85 -10.88 -21.58 -2.50
C THR A 85 -10.34 -20.16 -2.47
N ILE A 86 -10.42 -19.47 -3.60
CA ILE A 86 -10.03 -18.07 -3.72
C ILE A 86 -11.22 -17.17 -3.40
N ASP A 87 -11.06 -16.29 -2.43
CA ASP A 87 -11.99 -15.18 -2.18
C ASP A 87 -11.67 -14.04 -3.17
N GLU A 88 -12.41 -13.97 -4.26
CA GLU A 88 -12.17 -13.01 -5.33
C GLU A 88 -12.30 -11.54 -4.85
N GLU A 89 -13.23 -11.26 -3.93
CA GLU A 89 -13.36 -9.92 -3.34
C GLU A 89 -12.11 -9.54 -2.57
N LEU A 90 -11.53 -10.46 -1.82
CA LEU A 90 -10.27 -10.22 -1.11
C LEU A 90 -9.14 -9.87 -2.08
N VAL A 91 -9.01 -10.57 -3.21
CA VAL A 91 -8.00 -10.25 -4.22
C VAL A 91 -8.21 -8.86 -4.79
N VAL A 92 -9.45 -8.50 -5.13
CA VAL A 92 -9.81 -7.16 -5.64
C VAL A 92 -9.49 -6.07 -4.61
N ARG A 93 -9.92 -6.24 -3.35
CA ARG A 93 -9.64 -5.26 -2.28
C ARG A 93 -8.15 -5.18 -1.98
N SER A 94 -7.43 -6.29 -2.06
CA SER A 94 -5.96 -6.29 -1.96
C SER A 94 -5.33 -5.48 -3.09
N ALA A 95 -5.77 -5.66 -4.35
CA ALA A 95 -5.29 -4.85 -5.47
C ALA A 95 -5.54 -3.35 -5.27
N GLN A 96 -6.67 -2.99 -4.66
CA GLN A 96 -6.98 -1.59 -4.31
C GLN A 96 -6.03 -1.03 -3.25
N VAL A 97 -5.70 -1.80 -2.19
CA VAL A 97 -4.71 -1.37 -1.18
C VAL A 97 -3.37 -1.08 -1.83
N HIS A 98 -2.94 -1.94 -2.78
CA HIS A 98 -1.63 -1.82 -3.43
C HIS A 98 -1.56 -0.72 -4.50
N ALA A 99 -2.69 -0.36 -5.12
CA ALA A 99 -2.72 0.51 -6.30
C ALA A 99 -2.04 1.87 -6.11
N LEU A 100 -2.06 2.42 -4.89
CA LEU A 100 -1.40 3.70 -4.56
C LEU A 100 -0.32 3.53 -3.48
N MET A 101 0.26 2.32 -3.38
CA MET A 101 1.50 2.05 -2.65
C MET A 101 2.71 2.19 -3.60
N PRO A 102 3.94 2.28 -3.06
CA PRO A 102 5.15 2.41 -3.89
C PRO A 102 5.37 1.24 -4.86
N MET A 103 4.93 0.03 -4.48
CA MET A 103 5.07 -1.18 -5.28
C MET A 103 3.76 -1.96 -5.33
N MET A 104 3.51 -2.62 -6.47
CA MET A 104 2.33 -3.44 -6.72
C MET A 104 2.75 -4.76 -7.36
N GLN A 105 2.48 -5.89 -6.68
CA GLN A 105 2.83 -7.23 -7.15
C GLN A 105 1.64 -8.18 -6.97
N PHE A 106 1.37 -9.04 -7.96
CA PHE A 106 0.36 -10.10 -7.84
C PHE A 106 0.99 -11.43 -7.42
N SER A 107 0.37 -12.14 -6.47
CA SER A 107 0.75 -13.51 -6.09
C SER A 107 0.48 -14.50 -7.20
N VAL A 108 -0.64 -14.31 -7.89
CA VAL A 108 -1.12 -15.19 -8.95
C VAL A 108 -1.73 -14.34 -10.05
N ALA A 109 -1.60 -14.80 -11.28
CA ALA A 109 -2.16 -14.11 -12.44
C ALA A 109 -3.71 -14.02 -12.32
N PRO A 110 -4.29 -12.81 -12.29
CA PRO A 110 -5.74 -12.63 -12.10
C PRO A 110 -6.59 -13.46 -13.08
N TRP A 111 -6.15 -13.60 -14.33
CA TRP A 111 -6.86 -14.35 -15.36
C TRP A 111 -6.92 -15.87 -15.13
N ARG A 112 -6.16 -16.39 -14.15
CA ARG A 112 -6.19 -17.81 -13.78
C ARG A 112 -7.18 -18.12 -12.67
N VAL A 113 -7.52 -17.14 -11.84
CA VAL A 113 -8.24 -17.39 -10.57
C VAL A 113 -9.47 -16.52 -10.37
N LEU A 114 -9.67 -15.47 -11.16
CA LEU A 114 -10.79 -14.55 -10.99
C LEU A 114 -11.80 -14.63 -12.14
N SER A 115 -13.03 -14.26 -11.87
CA SER A 115 -14.08 -13.98 -12.87
C SER A 115 -13.64 -12.82 -13.79
N LYS A 116 -14.26 -12.71 -14.97
CA LYS A 116 -13.93 -11.64 -15.94
C LYS A 116 -14.17 -10.26 -15.37
N GLU A 117 -15.21 -10.08 -14.57
CA GLU A 117 -15.57 -8.85 -13.89
C GLU A 117 -14.45 -8.43 -12.94
N ASN A 118 -13.98 -9.34 -12.08
CA ASN A 118 -12.93 -9.06 -11.09
C ASN A 118 -11.55 -8.92 -11.73
N GLN A 119 -11.27 -9.61 -12.85
CA GLN A 119 -10.08 -9.35 -13.67
C GLN A 119 -10.05 -7.90 -14.19
N ALA A 120 -11.20 -7.41 -14.68
CA ALA A 120 -11.30 -6.02 -15.17
C ALA A 120 -11.05 -4.99 -14.05
N ILE A 121 -11.50 -5.26 -12.82
CA ILE A 121 -11.23 -4.39 -11.67
C ILE A 121 -9.73 -4.41 -11.33
N CYS A 122 -9.09 -5.58 -11.28
CA CYS A 122 -7.65 -5.69 -11.04
C CYS A 122 -6.84 -4.96 -12.13
N LEU A 123 -7.23 -5.08 -13.39
CA LEU A 123 -6.60 -4.33 -14.50
C LEU A 123 -6.78 -2.81 -14.33
N LYS A 124 -7.96 -2.35 -13.89
CA LYS A 124 -8.20 -0.93 -13.57
C LYS A 124 -7.25 -0.46 -12.46
N MET A 125 -7.01 -1.26 -11.42
CA MET A 125 -6.08 -0.91 -10.34
C MET A 125 -4.63 -0.86 -10.83
N SER A 126 -4.21 -1.79 -11.69
CA SER A 126 -2.88 -1.75 -12.32
C SER A 126 -2.68 -0.50 -13.17
N LYS A 127 -3.69 -0.12 -13.97
CA LYS A 127 -3.65 1.13 -14.76
C LYS A 127 -3.65 2.38 -13.88
N LEU A 128 -4.35 2.35 -12.74
CA LEU A 128 -4.30 3.43 -11.76
C LEU A 128 -2.88 3.57 -11.21
N HIS A 129 -2.25 2.47 -10.80
CA HIS A 129 -0.86 2.46 -10.33
C HIS A 129 0.10 3.03 -11.39
N GLU A 130 -0.01 2.57 -12.63
CA GLU A 130 0.76 3.09 -13.77
C GLU A 130 0.58 4.60 -13.95
N SER A 131 -0.66 5.11 -13.86
CA SER A 131 -0.96 6.54 -14.00
C SER A 131 -0.38 7.42 -12.88
N PHE A 132 -0.03 6.83 -11.74
CA PHE A 132 0.66 7.48 -10.63
C PHE A 132 2.19 7.26 -10.66
N GLY A 133 2.72 6.55 -11.65
CA GLY A 133 4.13 6.18 -11.74
C GLY A 133 5.07 7.39 -11.62
N ASP A 134 4.85 8.45 -12.39
CA ASP A 134 5.66 9.67 -12.32
C ASP A 134 5.55 10.36 -10.95
N HIS A 135 4.35 10.38 -10.36
CA HIS A 135 4.16 10.95 -9.02
C HIS A 135 4.94 10.16 -7.97
N ILE A 136 4.83 8.83 -7.98
CA ILE A 136 5.58 7.94 -7.07
C ILE A 136 7.08 8.08 -7.29
N LEU A 137 7.55 8.16 -8.54
CA LEU A 137 8.96 8.38 -8.86
C LEU A 137 9.49 9.72 -8.32
N ASN A 138 8.70 10.79 -8.41
CA ASN A 138 9.08 12.07 -7.84
C ASN A 138 9.15 12.01 -6.30
N LEU A 139 8.19 11.35 -5.64
CA LEU A 139 8.24 11.10 -4.20
C LEU A 139 9.46 10.24 -3.81
N ALA A 140 9.84 9.26 -4.64
CA ALA A 140 11.05 8.46 -4.42
C ALA A 140 12.33 9.31 -4.49
N LYS A 141 12.42 10.23 -5.45
CA LYS A 141 13.53 11.19 -5.55
C LYS A 141 13.57 12.13 -4.33
N GLU A 142 12.42 12.62 -3.90
CA GLU A 142 12.31 13.42 -2.68
C GLU A 142 12.75 12.61 -1.44
N ALA A 143 12.27 11.38 -1.30
CA ALA A 143 12.63 10.49 -0.21
C ALA A 143 14.15 10.24 -0.12
N SER A 144 14.84 10.09 -1.26
CA SER A 144 16.28 9.84 -1.30
C SER A 144 17.11 11.00 -0.76
N THR A 145 16.59 12.21 -0.74
CA THR A 145 17.29 13.42 -0.27
C THR A 145 16.79 13.91 1.09
N SER A 146 15.49 13.76 1.36
CA SER A 146 14.86 14.29 2.58
C SER A 146 14.68 13.24 3.68
N GLY A 147 14.73 11.94 3.35
CA GLY A 147 14.35 10.85 4.24
C GLY A 147 12.83 10.74 4.50
N GLN A 148 12.01 11.58 3.85
CA GLN A 148 10.57 11.51 4.02
C GLN A 148 9.99 10.25 3.34
N PRO A 149 9.13 9.48 4.00
CA PRO A 149 8.56 8.30 3.38
C PRO A 149 7.59 8.66 2.24
N ILE A 150 7.53 7.82 1.22
CA ILE A 150 6.61 7.97 0.07
C ILE A 150 5.15 7.85 0.52
N VAL A 151 4.86 6.88 1.40
CA VAL A 151 3.57 6.71 2.05
C VAL A 151 3.67 6.99 3.54
N LYS A 152 2.66 7.63 4.12
CA LYS A 152 2.70 8.12 5.50
C LYS A 152 1.44 7.73 6.26
N PRO A 153 1.53 7.42 7.57
CA PRO A 153 0.36 7.40 8.41
C PRO A 153 -0.27 8.79 8.50
N MET A 154 -1.57 8.84 8.74
CA MET A 154 -2.34 10.09 8.80
C MET A 154 -1.77 11.08 9.83
N GLU A 155 -1.33 10.62 11.00
CA GLU A 155 -0.75 11.50 12.04
C GLU A 155 0.58 12.11 11.62
N LEU A 156 1.43 11.40 10.86
CA LEU A 156 2.69 11.97 10.36
C LEU A 156 2.44 13.03 9.29
N ALA A 157 1.45 12.83 8.43
CA ALA A 157 1.12 13.78 7.36
C ALA A 157 0.34 15.01 7.87
N PHE A 158 -0.45 14.84 8.95
CA PHE A 158 -1.31 15.87 9.54
C PHE A 158 -1.18 15.87 11.06
N PRO A 159 -0.04 16.28 11.62
CA PRO A 159 0.26 16.16 13.04
C PRO A 159 -0.69 16.98 13.92
N GLY A 160 -0.88 16.50 15.16
CA GLY A 160 -1.70 17.18 16.16
C GLY A 160 -3.20 16.98 16.03
N ASN A 161 -3.66 16.07 15.17
CA ASN A 161 -5.07 15.79 14.94
C ASN A 161 -5.55 14.50 15.62
N ARG A 162 -4.70 13.80 16.37
CA ARG A 162 -4.99 12.51 17.04
C ARG A 162 -5.40 11.41 16.06
N TYR A 163 -4.66 11.32 14.94
CA TYR A 163 -4.89 10.33 13.88
C TYR A 163 -4.08 9.04 14.05
N GLU A 164 -3.37 8.87 15.15
CA GLU A 164 -2.52 7.70 15.46
C GLU A 164 -3.30 6.37 15.50
N THR A 165 -4.61 6.43 15.72
CA THR A 165 -5.47 5.23 15.74
C THR A 165 -6.02 4.83 14.38
N ILE A 166 -5.83 5.64 13.33
CA ILE A 166 -6.33 5.36 11.99
C ILE A 166 -5.45 4.28 11.36
N LYS A 167 -6.06 3.12 11.04
CA LYS A 167 -5.36 1.92 10.53
C LYS A 167 -5.75 1.54 9.12
N ASP A 168 -6.73 2.21 8.53
CA ASP A 168 -7.36 1.88 7.25
C ASP A 168 -7.29 3.02 6.24
N GLN A 169 -6.51 4.06 6.54
CA GLN A 169 -6.18 5.17 5.66
C GLN A 169 -4.69 5.46 5.69
N PHE A 170 -4.15 5.92 4.59
CA PHE A 170 -2.77 6.41 4.50
C PHE A 170 -2.68 7.60 3.55
N VAL A 171 -1.54 8.26 3.55
CA VAL A 171 -1.27 9.40 2.67
C VAL A 171 -0.16 9.04 1.71
N LEU A 172 -0.38 9.18 0.42
CA LEU A 172 0.64 9.15 -0.61
C LEU A 172 1.20 10.57 -0.77
N GLY A 173 2.49 10.73 -0.52
CA GLY A 173 3.13 12.06 -0.48
C GLY A 173 2.61 12.91 0.67
N ASN A 174 2.15 14.13 0.36
CA ASN A 174 1.67 15.10 1.33
C ASN A 174 0.20 15.53 1.09
N ASP A 175 -0.40 15.09 0.00
CA ASP A 175 -1.63 15.67 -0.52
C ASP A 175 -2.68 14.66 -1.03
N ILE A 176 -2.40 13.36 -0.98
CA ILE A 176 -3.33 12.33 -1.43
C ILE A 176 -3.66 11.37 -0.29
N ILE A 177 -4.88 11.42 0.21
CA ILE A 177 -5.40 10.45 1.18
C ILE A 177 -5.97 9.27 0.40
N VAL A 178 -5.58 8.06 0.78
CA VAL A 178 -6.06 6.80 0.22
C VAL A 178 -6.82 6.04 1.29
N ALA A 179 -8.03 5.61 0.97
CA ALA A 179 -8.96 5.03 1.93
C ALA A 179 -9.59 3.73 1.39
N PRO A 180 -8.82 2.63 1.23
CA PRO A 180 -9.32 1.37 0.69
C PRO A 180 -10.24 0.66 1.69
N VAL A 181 -11.14 -0.19 1.18
CA VAL A 181 -11.93 -1.12 2.01
C VAL A 181 -11.08 -2.34 2.35
N VAL A 182 -11.04 -2.68 3.64
CA VAL A 182 -10.30 -3.84 4.17
C VAL A 182 -11.20 -4.82 4.94
N GLU A 183 -12.51 -4.65 4.83
CA GLU A 183 -13.54 -5.49 5.43
C GLU A 183 -14.36 -6.20 4.35
N LYS A 184 -14.66 -7.46 4.59
CA LYS A 184 -15.47 -8.28 3.67
C LYS A 184 -16.87 -7.70 3.52
N ASP A 185 -17.40 -7.78 2.29
CA ASP A 185 -18.75 -7.36 1.92
C ASP A 185 -19.11 -5.89 2.20
N ALA A 186 -18.13 -5.08 2.65
CA ALA A 186 -18.37 -3.66 2.86
C ALA A 186 -18.51 -2.91 1.53
N ARG A 187 -19.57 -2.10 1.42
CA ARG A 187 -19.90 -1.27 0.24
C ARG A 187 -20.03 0.22 0.59
N SER A 188 -19.77 0.58 1.83
CA SER A 188 -19.58 1.95 2.29
C SER A 188 -18.45 1.97 3.31
N ARG A 189 -17.90 3.15 3.56
CA ARG A 189 -16.93 3.36 4.62
C ARG A 189 -16.92 4.79 5.13
N LYS A 190 -16.49 4.96 6.36
CA LYS A 190 -16.15 6.25 6.93
C LYS A 190 -14.73 6.65 6.52
N VAL A 191 -14.55 7.91 6.13
CA VAL A 191 -13.26 8.49 5.77
C VAL A 191 -13.05 9.77 6.58
N ILE A 192 -11.91 9.89 7.22
CA ILE A 192 -11.48 11.09 7.93
C ILE A 192 -10.73 11.97 6.94
N LEU A 193 -11.24 13.17 6.70
CA LEU A 193 -10.60 14.19 5.89
C LEU A 193 -10.09 15.32 6.79
N PRO A 194 -8.79 15.59 6.85
CA PRO A 194 -8.23 16.74 7.57
C PRO A 194 -8.77 18.08 7.05
N VAL A 195 -8.59 19.13 7.81
CA VAL A 195 -9.04 20.49 7.42
C VAL A 195 -8.49 20.87 6.04
N GLY A 196 -9.37 21.41 5.20
CA GLY A 196 -9.10 21.80 3.82
C GLY A 196 -10.20 21.38 2.86
N THR A 197 -9.94 21.54 1.55
CA THR A 197 -10.82 21.07 0.49
C THR A 197 -10.15 19.88 -0.22
N TRP A 198 -10.93 18.85 -0.48
CA TRP A 198 -10.46 17.60 -1.05
C TRP A 198 -11.26 17.25 -2.29
N LEU A 199 -10.59 16.88 -3.37
CA LEU A 199 -11.20 16.35 -4.59
C LEU A 199 -11.15 14.82 -4.53
N GLY A 200 -12.30 14.18 -4.49
CA GLY A 200 -12.42 12.71 -4.50
C GLY A 200 -12.14 12.10 -5.88
N ASP A 201 -11.90 10.79 -5.88
CA ASP A 201 -11.76 9.97 -7.09
C ASP A 201 -12.98 10.05 -8.03
N ASP A 202 -14.14 10.40 -7.47
CA ASP A 202 -15.42 10.59 -8.16
C ASP A 202 -15.63 12.01 -8.73
N GLY A 203 -14.62 12.89 -8.63
CA GLY A 203 -14.70 14.29 -9.03
C GLY A 203 -15.45 15.19 -8.06
N THR A 204 -15.98 14.65 -6.97
CA THR A 204 -16.72 15.45 -5.95
C THR A 204 -15.75 16.22 -5.07
N LYS A 205 -16.08 17.47 -4.78
CA LYS A 205 -15.34 18.27 -3.79
C LYS A 205 -15.92 18.07 -2.38
N TYR A 206 -15.06 17.70 -1.47
CA TYR A 206 -15.39 17.49 -0.05
C TYR A 206 -14.74 18.56 0.82
N LYS A 207 -15.52 19.12 1.76
CA LYS A 207 -14.97 19.95 2.84
C LYS A 207 -14.43 19.02 3.93
N GLY A 208 -13.14 19.15 4.24
CA GLY A 208 -12.50 18.40 5.33
C GLY A 208 -12.76 18.99 6.73
N GLY A 209 -11.97 18.53 7.70
CA GLY A 209 -12.17 18.82 9.13
C GLY A 209 -13.25 17.93 9.75
N LYS A 210 -13.60 16.81 9.12
CA LYS A 210 -14.66 15.90 9.58
C LYS A 210 -14.51 14.49 9.02
N THR A 211 -15.25 13.56 9.61
CA THR A 211 -15.49 12.24 9.02
C THR A 211 -16.66 12.32 8.04
N ILE A 212 -16.49 11.74 6.87
CA ILE A 212 -17.55 11.56 5.87
C ILE A 212 -17.86 10.08 5.70
N GLU A 213 -19.06 9.75 5.29
CA GLU A 213 -19.43 8.40 4.85
C GLU A 213 -19.64 8.40 3.34
N ILE A 214 -19.06 7.41 2.66
CA ILE A 214 -19.11 7.30 1.19
C ILE A 214 -19.44 5.88 0.76
N ASN A 215 -20.13 5.75 -0.37
CA ASN A 215 -20.34 4.48 -1.05
C ASN A 215 -19.05 4.03 -1.72
N VAL A 216 -18.72 2.75 -1.53
CA VAL A 216 -17.52 2.12 -2.10
C VAL A 216 -17.90 0.76 -2.71
N PRO A 217 -18.57 0.74 -3.87
CA PRO A 217 -18.81 -0.50 -4.61
C PRO A 217 -17.48 -1.20 -4.90
N LEU A 218 -17.54 -2.47 -5.30
CA LEU A 218 -16.34 -3.31 -5.40
C LEU A 218 -15.28 -2.76 -6.34
N GLU A 219 -15.67 -2.09 -7.40
CA GLU A 219 -14.78 -1.53 -8.43
C GLU A 219 -14.14 -0.18 -8.05
N ARG A 220 -14.49 0.39 -6.87
CA ARG A 220 -14.01 1.70 -6.44
C ARG A 220 -12.93 1.60 -5.38
N LEU A 221 -11.79 2.28 -5.60
CA LEU A 221 -10.83 2.66 -4.59
C LEU A 221 -11.01 4.15 -4.27
N PRO A 222 -11.48 4.53 -3.07
CA PRO A 222 -11.56 5.94 -2.71
C PRO A 222 -10.19 6.53 -2.44
N PHE A 223 -9.89 7.66 -3.08
CA PHE A 223 -8.77 8.52 -2.74
C PHE A 223 -9.14 9.98 -2.92
N PHE A 224 -8.45 10.86 -2.21
CA PHE A 224 -8.78 12.27 -2.14
C PHE A 224 -7.52 13.09 -2.31
N ARG A 225 -7.52 13.99 -3.29
CA ARG A 225 -6.42 14.92 -3.51
C ARG A 225 -6.73 16.26 -2.88
N LYS A 226 -5.79 16.82 -2.13
CA LYS A 226 -5.94 18.16 -1.54
C LYS A 226 -6.02 19.21 -2.64
N VAL A 227 -7.04 20.05 -2.58
CA VAL A 227 -7.17 21.21 -3.49
C VAL A 227 -6.37 22.36 -2.88
N LYS A 228 -5.51 22.96 -3.68
CA LYS A 228 -4.71 24.15 -3.29
C LYS A 228 -5.56 25.41 -3.23
#